data_5c3decb9ddc10fb55631038ec6af0f72
#
_entry.id   5c3decb9ddc10fb55631038ec6af0f72
#
_cell.length_a   1.000
_cell.length_b   1.000
_cell.length_c   1.000
_cell.angle_alpha   90.00
_cell.angle_beta   90.00
_cell.angle_gamma   90.00
#
_symmetry.space_group_name_H-M   'P 1'
#
loop_
_entity.id
_entity.type
_entity.pdbx_description
1 polymer ?
#
loop_
_entity_poly.entity_id
_entity_poly.type
_entity_poly.pdbx_seq_one_letter_code
_entity_poly.pdbx_strand_id
1 'polypeptide(L)'
;MMKGCNFNILKGTHVSIALLTLGFVTVMLWAWEKNPFLATLLLAQQNFRLPSSDCNYAKGRWVADSRRPFYSGFGCKQWLSGMWACRLTQRTDFSFEGYRWQPKYCKMPEFERFSFLRRMQDKTIAFIGDSLGRQQFQSMMCMASGGEESPEVEDVAREYGLVKPRGAKRPDGWVYRFPNTNTTILYYWSASLSDLVPINGTDRASDVAMHLDRPPAFLRRFLHRFDVLVLNTGHHWNRGKLTANRWVMHVNGKPNDNKELEDVRNAKNFTVHNVVRWLDSQLPSHPRLKTFFRTISPRHFHDGDWNTGGTCNNTVPLTGGSEVLQDESIDRVVESAVRGTKVKILDITAISQLRDEAHMSGYSIRPTQGINDCLHWCLPGVPDTWNELLIAQI
;
A
#
# COMPACT_ATOMS: atom_id res chain seq x y z
N MET A 1 -47.74 56.82 54.73
CA MET A 1 -46.98 58.04 54.37
C MET A 1 -45.70 57.67 53.76
N MET A 2 -45.42 58.17 52.50
CA MET A 2 -44.17 58.31 51.78
C MET A 2 -43.44 56.97 51.39
N LYS A 3 -43.50 56.45 50.18
CA LYS A 3 -43.06 56.88 48.85
C LYS A 3 -41.59 57.40 48.81
N GLY A 4 -40.76 56.73 48.10
CA GLY A 4 -39.44 57.21 47.61
C GLY A 4 -38.74 56.16 46.79
N CYS A 5 -39.00 56.08 45.55
CA CYS A 5 -38.15 56.13 44.40
C CYS A 5 -36.75 55.57 44.53
N ASN A 6 -36.45 54.50 43.85
CA ASN A 6 -35.12 54.21 43.26
C ASN A 6 -35.26 53.28 42.03
N PHE A 7 -35.54 53.85 40.86
CA PHE A 7 -35.74 53.11 39.63
C PHE A 7 -34.88 53.67 38.44
N ASN A 8 -33.87 54.48 38.72
CA ASN A 8 -33.13 55.16 37.64
C ASN A 8 -31.61 54.91 37.56
N ILE A 9 -31.03 54.07 38.42
CA ILE A 9 -29.55 53.83 38.38
C ILE A 9 -29.17 52.65 37.49
N LEU A 10 -30.05 51.68 37.30
CA LEU A 10 -29.73 50.49 36.52
C LEU A 10 -29.79 50.69 34.97
N LYS A 11 -30.51 51.68 34.47
CA LYS A 11 -30.56 51.95 33.02
C LYS A 11 -29.32 52.69 32.48
N GLY A 12 -28.65 53.48 33.31
CA GLY A 12 -27.49 54.23 32.91
C GLY A 12 -26.24 53.38 32.70
N THR A 13 -26.08 52.32 33.49
CA THR A 13 -24.90 51.42 33.40
C THR A 13 -24.91 50.53 32.16
N HIS A 14 -26.09 50.02 31.76
CA HIS A 14 -26.21 49.21 30.53
C HIS A 14 -26.00 50.04 29.25
N VAL A 15 -26.43 51.28 29.20
CA VAL A 15 -26.23 52.20 28.09
C VAL A 15 -24.74 52.58 28.00
N SER A 16 -24.08 52.85 29.14
CA SER A 16 -22.64 53.16 29.16
C SER A 16 -21.77 51.95 28.73
N ILE A 17 -22.10 50.72 29.13
CA ILE A 17 -21.40 49.51 28.69
C ILE A 17 -21.59 49.28 27.18
N ALA A 18 -22.81 49.44 26.66
CA ALA A 18 -23.10 49.30 25.23
C ALA A 18 -22.36 50.33 24.37
N LEU A 19 -22.25 51.58 24.84
CA LEU A 19 -21.48 52.62 24.15
C LEU A 19 -19.97 52.37 24.18
N LEU A 20 -19.43 51.86 25.30
CA LEU A 20 -18.04 51.47 25.41
C LEU A 20 -17.70 50.25 24.54
N THR A 21 -18.56 49.27 24.47
CA THR A 21 -18.37 48.12 23.57
C THR A 21 -18.44 48.52 22.10
N LEU A 22 -19.39 49.37 21.73
CA LEU A 22 -19.53 49.89 20.37
C LEU A 22 -18.29 50.75 19.99
N GLY A 23 -17.79 51.58 20.89
CA GLY A 23 -16.56 52.36 20.69
C GLY A 23 -15.33 51.49 20.56
N PHE A 24 -15.21 50.41 21.33
CA PHE A 24 -14.12 49.47 21.22
C PHE A 24 -14.14 48.69 19.87
N VAL A 25 -15.33 48.26 19.45
CA VAL A 25 -15.50 47.59 18.16
C VAL A 25 -15.18 48.51 16.99
N THR A 26 -15.60 49.78 17.05
CA THR A 26 -15.27 50.76 15.96
C THR A 26 -13.77 51.09 15.91
N VAL A 27 -13.13 51.24 17.07
CA VAL A 27 -11.68 51.43 17.14
C VAL A 27 -10.91 50.22 16.61
N MET A 28 -11.36 49.00 16.93
CA MET A 28 -10.78 47.77 16.41
C MET A 28 -10.96 47.64 14.89
N LEU A 29 -12.14 47.97 14.36
CA LEU A 29 -12.40 47.99 12.91
C LEU A 29 -11.58 49.05 12.21
N TRP A 30 -11.46 50.25 12.79
CA TRP A 30 -10.61 51.33 12.24
C TRP A 30 -9.12 50.99 12.26
N ALA A 31 -8.63 50.37 13.35
CA ALA A 31 -7.23 49.88 13.47
C ALA A 31 -6.99 48.73 12.46
N TRP A 32 -7.98 47.90 12.18
CA TRP A 32 -7.95 46.87 11.17
C TRP A 32 -7.78 47.45 9.75
N GLU A 33 -8.54 48.51 9.43
CA GLU A 33 -8.53 49.13 8.11
C GLU A 33 -7.24 49.92 7.82
N LYS A 34 -6.62 50.48 8.90
CA LYS A 34 -5.42 51.32 8.81
C LYS A 34 -4.10 50.54 8.99
N ASN A 35 -4.14 49.29 9.37
CA ASN A 35 -2.93 48.54 9.68
C ASN A 35 -2.86 47.20 8.89
N PRO A 36 -2.40 47.27 7.62
CA PRO A 36 -2.29 46.07 6.77
C PRO A 36 -1.38 44.98 7.35
N PHE A 37 -0.50 45.36 8.31
CA PHE A 37 0.39 44.44 8.99
C PHE A 37 -0.37 43.48 9.95
N LEU A 38 -1.41 43.95 10.64
CA LEU A 38 -2.26 43.11 11.49
C LEU A 38 -3.12 42.16 10.65
N ALA A 39 -3.62 42.62 9.52
CA ALA A 39 -4.33 41.76 8.58
C ALA A 39 -3.42 40.68 7.98
N THR A 40 -2.17 41.02 7.65
CA THR A 40 -1.15 40.07 7.17
C THR A 40 -0.74 39.07 8.26
N LEU A 41 -0.63 39.50 9.53
CA LEU A 41 -0.33 38.62 10.64
C LEU A 41 -1.45 37.62 10.93
N LEU A 42 -2.70 38.04 10.85
CA LEU A 42 -3.86 37.15 11.03
C LEU A 42 -4.10 36.23 9.81
N LEU A 43 -3.83 36.73 8.61
CA LEU A 43 -3.80 35.89 7.40
C LEU A 43 -2.60 34.93 7.42
N ALA A 44 -1.45 35.34 7.93
CA ALA A 44 -0.31 34.47 8.16
C ALA A 44 -0.62 33.42 9.26
N GLN A 45 -1.34 33.75 10.33
CA GLN A 45 -1.82 32.79 11.32
C GLN A 45 -2.92 31.85 10.77
N GLN A 46 -3.77 32.31 9.85
CA GLN A 46 -4.70 31.41 9.16
C GLN A 46 -4.02 30.52 8.12
N ASN A 47 -2.91 30.98 7.52
CA ASN A 47 -2.07 30.18 6.65
C ASN A 47 -1.07 29.28 7.41
N PHE A 48 -0.86 29.51 8.72
CA PHE A 48 -0.19 28.62 9.67
C PHE A 48 -1.16 27.66 10.36
N ARG A 49 -2.28 27.31 9.79
CA ARG A 49 -2.74 25.95 9.92
C ARG A 49 -1.67 25.14 9.18
N LEU A 50 -0.71 24.60 9.94
CA LEU A 50 -0.08 23.34 9.54
C LEU A 50 -1.21 22.46 9.04
N PRO A 51 -1.22 22.08 7.78
CA PRO A 51 -2.12 21.02 7.40
C PRO A 51 -1.80 19.92 8.40
N SER A 52 -2.79 19.35 9.05
CA SER A 52 -2.72 17.99 9.54
C SER A 52 -2.59 17.14 8.28
N SER A 53 -1.50 17.33 7.56
CA SER A 53 -1.17 16.55 6.40
C SER A 53 -0.85 15.20 6.96
N ASP A 54 -1.75 14.26 6.74
CA ASP A 54 -1.38 12.87 6.75
C ASP A 54 -0.04 12.79 6.02
N CYS A 55 0.95 12.27 6.72
CA CYS A 55 2.33 12.33 6.30
C CYS A 55 2.50 11.64 4.94
N ASN A 56 2.98 12.32 3.91
CA ASN A 56 3.28 11.71 2.62
C ASN A 56 4.59 10.93 2.71
N TYR A 57 4.51 9.66 3.02
CA TYR A 57 5.65 8.76 3.13
C TYR A 57 6.35 8.49 1.78
N ALA A 58 5.70 8.74 0.66
CA ALA A 58 6.29 8.54 -0.67
C ALA A 58 7.18 9.69 -1.13
N LYS A 59 7.12 10.85 -0.45
CA LYS A 59 7.95 12.02 -0.74
C LYS A 59 9.19 12.02 0.14
N GLY A 60 10.38 11.93 -0.45
CA GLY A 60 11.62 11.81 0.30
C GLY A 60 12.81 11.42 -0.56
N ARG A 61 13.77 10.73 0.03
CA ARG A 61 14.99 10.30 -0.68
C ARG A 61 15.51 8.96 -0.19
N TRP A 62 16.20 8.25 -1.07
CA TRP A 62 17.03 7.12 -0.73
C TRP A 62 18.35 7.60 -0.11
N VAL A 63 18.75 7.00 0.99
CA VAL A 63 20.02 7.28 1.67
C VAL A 63 20.73 5.97 2.00
N ALA A 64 22.05 5.96 1.91
CA ALA A 64 22.85 4.83 2.33
C ALA A 64 22.67 4.55 3.84
N ASP A 65 22.58 3.28 4.22
CA ASP A 65 22.45 2.85 5.61
C ASP A 65 23.19 1.53 5.83
N SER A 66 24.29 1.59 6.58
CA SER A 66 25.13 0.42 6.88
C SER A 66 24.45 -0.65 7.75
N ARG A 67 23.25 -0.38 8.30
CA ARG A 67 22.44 -1.33 9.06
C ARG A 67 21.54 -2.19 8.18
N ARG A 68 21.64 -2.03 6.86
CA ARG A 68 20.91 -2.83 5.87
C ARG A 68 21.80 -3.94 5.30
N PRO A 69 21.20 -5.05 4.90
CA PRO A 69 19.78 -5.42 4.97
C PRO A 69 19.32 -5.85 6.37
N PHE A 70 18.00 -5.91 6.62
CA PHE A 70 17.42 -6.35 7.91
C PHE A 70 17.65 -7.83 8.23
N TYR A 71 17.88 -8.65 7.22
CA TYR A 71 18.07 -10.09 7.32
C TYR A 71 19.06 -10.58 6.27
N SER A 72 19.68 -11.70 6.55
CA SER A 72 20.55 -12.35 5.60
C SER A 72 19.75 -12.93 4.41
N GLY A 73 20.15 -12.62 3.19
CA GLY A 73 19.57 -13.24 2.00
C GLY A 73 19.95 -14.71 1.81
N PHE A 74 20.82 -15.27 2.64
CA PHE A 74 21.17 -16.70 2.69
C PHE A 74 20.24 -17.51 3.62
N GLY A 75 19.70 -16.85 4.66
CA GLY A 75 18.68 -17.41 5.54
C GLY A 75 17.28 -17.25 4.99
N CYS A 76 16.27 -17.33 5.86
CA CYS A 76 14.87 -17.14 5.51
C CYS A 76 14.32 -18.12 4.46
N LYS A 77 14.94 -19.29 4.26
CA LYS A 77 14.60 -20.25 3.20
C LYS A 77 13.20 -20.83 3.31
N GLN A 78 12.60 -20.79 4.48
CA GLN A 78 11.24 -21.27 4.70
C GLN A 78 10.20 -20.47 3.93
N TRP A 79 10.40 -19.17 3.78
CA TRP A 79 9.43 -18.27 3.11
C TRP A 79 9.96 -17.65 1.83
N LEU A 80 11.26 -17.40 1.76
CA LEU A 80 11.90 -16.78 0.61
C LEU A 80 11.88 -17.73 -0.59
N SER A 81 11.13 -17.36 -1.61
CA SER A 81 11.13 -18.11 -2.86
C SER A 81 12.52 -18.09 -3.53
N GLY A 82 13.01 -19.25 -3.94
CA GLY A 82 14.23 -19.33 -4.74
C GLY A 82 14.18 -18.50 -6.03
N MET A 83 12.99 -18.11 -6.49
CA MET A 83 12.84 -17.29 -7.70
C MET A 83 13.46 -15.89 -7.56
N TRP A 84 13.50 -15.34 -6.33
CA TRP A 84 14.01 -13.98 -6.06
C TRP A 84 14.96 -13.90 -4.85
N ALA A 85 15.51 -15.05 -4.47
CA ALA A 85 16.57 -15.15 -3.47
C ALA A 85 17.94 -14.89 -4.14
N CYS A 86 18.23 -13.63 -4.49
CA CYS A 86 19.41 -13.28 -5.31
C CYS A 86 20.73 -13.72 -4.68
N ARG A 87 20.83 -13.74 -3.36
CA ARG A 87 22.02 -14.24 -2.63
C ARG A 87 22.29 -15.74 -2.85
N LEU A 88 21.30 -16.50 -3.31
CA LEU A 88 21.41 -17.92 -3.64
C LEU A 88 21.63 -18.17 -5.14
N THR A 89 21.79 -17.11 -5.93
CA THR A 89 22.06 -17.16 -7.36
C THR A 89 23.53 -16.86 -7.66
N GLN A 90 23.89 -16.69 -8.93
CA GLN A 90 25.25 -16.30 -9.34
C GLN A 90 25.46 -14.77 -9.32
N ARG A 91 24.50 -13.98 -8.83
CA ARG A 91 24.66 -12.53 -8.68
C ARG A 91 25.74 -12.23 -7.63
N THR A 92 26.63 -11.30 -7.95
CA THR A 92 27.75 -10.89 -7.09
C THR A 92 27.61 -9.46 -6.57
N ASP A 93 26.76 -8.64 -7.21
CA ASP A 93 26.48 -7.28 -6.77
C ASP A 93 25.24 -7.23 -5.88
N PHE A 94 25.39 -6.65 -4.70
CA PHE A 94 24.34 -6.46 -3.70
C PHE A 94 24.35 -5.05 -3.11
N SER A 95 24.96 -4.10 -3.81
CA SER A 95 25.02 -2.69 -3.36
C SER A 95 23.62 -2.07 -3.16
N PHE A 96 22.62 -2.55 -3.91
CA PHE A 96 21.24 -2.13 -3.77
C PHE A 96 20.63 -2.42 -2.38
N GLU A 97 21.14 -3.39 -1.63
CA GLU A 97 20.64 -3.74 -0.29
C GLU A 97 20.97 -2.68 0.76
N GLY A 98 22.01 -1.87 0.57
CA GLY A 98 22.57 -0.93 1.53
C GLY A 98 21.85 0.42 1.61
N TYR A 99 20.57 0.50 1.25
CA TYR A 99 19.83 1.75 1.23
C TYR A 99 18.53 1.66 2.04
N ARG A 100 18.14 2.81 2.62
CA ARG A 100 16.83 3.02 3.24
C ARG A 100 16.14 4.23 2.64
N TRP A 101 14.82 4.22 2.66
CA TRP A 101 14.02 5.38 2.31
C TRP A 101 13.91 6.34 3.49
N GLN A 102 14.08 7.63 3.24
CA GLN A 102 13.92 8.70 4.22
C GLN A 102 12.85 9.68 3.74
N PRO A 103 11.62 9.60 4.27
CA PRO A 103 10.59 10.58 3.97
C PRO A 103 11.00 12.00 4.38
N LYS A 104 10.58 13.00 3.60
CA LYS A 104 11.06 14.39 3.78
C LYS A 104 10.53 15.07 5.05
N TYR A 105 9.26 14.83 5.37
CA TYR A 105 8.58 15.52 6.48
C TYR A 105 8.00 14.57 7.52
N CYS A 106 8.29 13.29 7.42
CA CYS A 106 7.74 12.24 8.25
C CYS A 106 8.84 11.54 9.02
N LYS A 107 8.56 11.16 10.25
CA LYS A 107 9.41 10.20 10.94
C LYS A 107 9.08 8.81 10.43
N MET A 108 10.08 8.10 9.93
CA MET A 108 9.99 6.68 9.65
C MET A 108 10.69 5.96 10.81
N PRO A 109 9.94 5.27 11.69
CA PRO A 109 10.54 4.57 12.82
C PRO A 109 11.45 3.46 12.28
N GLU A 110 12.59 3.27 12.95
CA GLU A 110 13.45 2.13 12.65
C GLU A 110 12.69 0.83 12.88
N PHE A 111 12.78 -0.07 11.91
CA PHE A 111 12.18 -1.39 12.07
C PHE A 111 12.98 -2.20 13.10
N GLU A 112 12.27 -2.73 14.10
CA GLU A 112 12.80 -3.69 15.05
C GLU A 112 11.76 -4.82 15.22
N ARG A 113 12.17 -6.07 14.96
CA ARG A 113 11.27 -7.22 14.81
C ARG A 113 10.40 -7.49 16.04
N PHE A 114 10.99 -7.42 17.25
CA PHE A 114 10.25 -7.70 18.47
C PHE A 114 9.24 -6.59 18.82
N SER A 115 9.60 -5.34 18.56
CA SER A 115 8.69 -4.20 18.72
C SER A 115 7.55 -4.27 17.70
N PHE A 116 7.83 -4.68 16.47
CA PHE A 116 6.81 -4.92 15.45
C PHE A 116 5.84 -6.03 15.88
N LEU A 117 6.35 -7.20 16.28
CA LEU A 117 5.53 -8.32 16.70
C LEU A 117 4.69 -7.98 17.95
N ARG A 118 5.25 -7.28 18.95
CA ARG A 118 4.48 -6.80 20.11
C ARG A 118 3.37 -5.82 19.70
N ARG A 119 3.63 -4.89 18.77
CA ARG A 119 2.62 -3.96 18.24
C ARG A 119 1.51 -4.68 17.49
N MET A 120 1.85 -5.77 16.85
CA MET A 120 0.93 -6.63 16.11
C MET A 120 0.36 -7.79 16.95
N GLN A 121 0.52 -7.78 18.26
CA GLN A 121 -0.04 -8.80 19.13
C GLN A 121 -1.54 -8.96 18.91
N ASP A 122 -1.99 -10.22 18.77
CA ASP A 122 -3.38 -10.62 18.53
C ASP A 122 -3.98 -10.04 17.24
N LYS A 123 -3.14 -9.67 16.24
CA LYS A 123 -3.57 -9.05 14.99
C LYS A 123 -3.16 -9.85 13.78
N THR A 124 -3.94 -9.66 12.71
CA THR A 124 -3.70 -10.27 11.40
C THR A 124 -3.36 -9.23 10.35
N ILE A 125 -2.24 -9.41 9.65
CA ILE A 125 -1.88 -8.67 8.44
C ILE A 125 -2.16 -9.55 7.22
N ALA A 126 -2.97 -9.06 6.29
CA ALA A 126 -3.31 -9.75 5.07
C ALA A 126 -2.78 -9.02 3.82
N PHE A 127 -2.03 -9.73 2.99
CA PHE A 127 -1.62 -9.29 1.66
C PHE A 127 -2.47 -10.05 0.62
N ILE A 128 -3.24 -9.34 -0.19
CA ILE A 128 -4.08 -9.93 -1.23
C ILE A 128 -3.73 -9.30 -2.57
N GLY A 129 -3.19 -10.08 -3.49
CA GLY A 129 -2.74 -9.55 -4.77
C GLY A 129 -1.95 -10.53 -5.62
N ASP A 130 -1.13 -9.99 -6.51
CA ASP A 130 -0.30 -10.73 -7.47
C ASP A 130 1.07 -11.17 -6.88
N SER A 131 2.01 -11.55 -7.75
CA SER A 131 3.36 -12.00 -7.34
C SER A 131 4.16 -10.94 -6.59
N LEU A 132 3.92 -9.66 -6.84
CA LEU A 132 4.61 -8.58 -6.13
C LEU A 132 4.02 -8.38 -4.72
N GLY A 133 2.73 -8.68 -4.51
CA GLY A 133 2.15 -8.83 -3.16
C GLY A 133 2.75 -10.01 -2.42
N ARG A 134 3.02 -11.12 -3.13
CA ARG A 134 3.72 -12.28 -2.55
C ARG A 134 5.16 -11.93 -2.15
N GLN A 135 5.89 -11.16 -2.97
CA GLN A 135 7.22 -10.68 -2.59
C GLN A 135 7.17 -9.83 -1.32
N GLN A 136 6.22 -8.88 -1.23
CA GLN A 136 6.05 -8.05 -0.05
C GLN A 136 5.72 -8.89 1.19
N PHE A 137 4.86 -9.90 1.06
CA PHE A 137 4.56 -10.86 2.14
C PHE A 137 5.82 -11.63 2.56
N GLN A 138 6.61 -12.15 1.62
CA GLN A 138 7.83 -12.91 1.94
C GLN A 138 8.88 -12.03 2.59
N SER A 139 9.06 -10.80 2.12
CA SER A 139 9.88 -9.80 2.78
C SER A 139 9.42 -9.56 4.22
N MET A 140 8.10 -9.37 4.46
CA MET A 140 7.55 -9.19 5.80
C MET A 140 7.83 -10.39 6.71
N MET A 141 7.70 -11.60 6.21
CA MET A 141 8.02 -12.81 6.98
C MET A 141 9.50 -12.87 7.34
N CYS A 142 10.40 -12.54 6.40
CA CYS A 142 11.84 -12.51 6.65
C CYS A 142 12.23 -11.41 7.64
N MET A 143 11.64 -10.24 7.53
CA MET A 143 11.84 -9.14 8.49
C MET A 143 11.35 -9.54 9.89
N ALA A 144 10.14 -10.07 10.01
CA ALA A 144 9.54 -10.43 11.30
C ALA A 144 10.26 -11.60 12.00
N SER A 145 10.81 -12.55 11.22
CA SER A 145 11.61 -13.65 11.75
C SER A 145 13.09 -13.29 11.96
N GLY A 146 13.55 -12.11 11.48
CA GLY A 146 14.96 -11.73 11.49
C GLY A 146 15.83 -12.55 10.54
N GLY A 147 15.21 -13.24 9.56
CA GLY A 147 15.91 -14.10 8.62
C GLY A 147 16.39 -15.43 9.20
N GLU A 148 15.90 -15.82 10.35
CA GLU A 148 16.23 -17.10 10.99
C GLU A 148 15.80 -18.28 10.12
N GLU A 149 16.58 -19.37 10.14
CA GLU A 149 16.27 -20.56 9.31
C GLU A 149 15.11 -21.39 9.87
N SER A 150 14.92 -21.39 11.19
CA SER A 150 13.89 -22.17 11.87
C SER A 150 13.28 -21.38 13.03
N PRO A 151 12.64 -20.24 12.78
CA PRO A 151 11.97 -19.51 13.84
C PRO A 151 10.71 -20.27 14.29
N GLU A 152 10.27 -19.98 15.50
CA GLU A 152 9.02 -20.52 16.05
C GLU A 152 7.83 -19.85 15.36
N VAL A 153 7.32 -20.48 14.29
CA VAL A 153 6.19 -20.00 13.47
C VAL A 153 5.35 -21.17 13.03
N GLU A 154 4.04 -21.06 13.21
CA GLU A 154 3.05 -22.07 12.87
C GLU A 154 2.42 -21.82 11.50
N ASP A 155 2.24 -22.88 10.69
CA ASP A 155 1.41 -22.83 9.48
C ASP A 155 -0.06 -23.03 9.88
N VAL A 156 -0.85 -21.97 9.78
CA VAL A 156 -2.28 -21.96 10.11
C VAL A 156 -3.17 -21.77 8.88
N ALA A 157 -2.67 -22.10 7.69
CA ALA A 157 -3.39 -21.94 6.41
C ALA A 157 -4.76 -22.67 6.39
N ARG A 158 -4.91 -23.77 7.11
CA ARG A 158 -6.17 -24.52 7.25
C ARG A 158 -7.30 -23.67 7.86
N GLU A 159 -6.99 -22.78 8.78
CA GLU A 159 -7.98 -21.89 9.41
C GLU A 159 -8.63 -20.92 8.42
N TYR A 160 -7.98 -20.70 7.27
CA TYR A 160 -8.41 -19.83 6.20
C TYR A 160 -8.83 -20.61 4.94
N GLY A 161 -8.90 -21.95 5.03
CA GLY A 161 -9.24 -22.80 3.89
C GLY A 161 -8.17 -22.85 2.79
N LEU A 162 -6.93 -22.44 3.09
CA LEU A 162 -5.83 -22.36 2.12
C LEU A 162 -4.99 -23.64 2.10
N VAL A 163 -5.68 -24.78 2.02
CA VAL A 163 -5.02 -26.08 1.85
C VAL A 163 -4.70 -26.30 0.38
N LYS A 164 -3.47 -26.73 0.10
CA LYS A 164 -3.06 -27.03 -1.27
C LYS A 164 -3.94 -28.13 -1.87
N PRO A 165 -4.68 -27.86 -2.97
CA PRO A 165 -5.49 -28.88 -3.63
C PRO A 165 -4.64 -30.03 -4.16
N ARG A 166 -5.20 -31.24 -4.18
CA ARG A 166 -4.51 -32.42 -4.74
C ARG A 166 -4.14 -32.17 -6.20
N GLY A 167 -2.87 -32.34 -6.54
CA GLY A 167 -2.34 -32.12 -7.89
C GLY A 167 -1.98 -30.65 -8.22
N ALA A 168 -2.29 -29.70 -7.34
CA ALA A 168 -1.85 -28.32 -7.53
C ALA A 168 -0.34 -28.20 -7.26
N LYS A 169 0.36 -27.34 -8.01
CA LYS A 169 1.78 -27.05 -7.78
C LYS A 169 2.01 -26.29 -6.48
N ARG A 170 1.07 -25.43 -6.08
CA ARG A 170 1.13 -24.58 -4.87
C ARG A 170 -0.29 -24.32 -4.35
N PRO A 171 -0.45 -23.92 -3.07
CA PRO A 171 -1.72 -23.42 -2.56
C PRO A 171 -2.04 -22.02 -3.13
N ASP A 172 -3.28 -21.56 -2.96
CA ASP A 172 -3.72 -20.22 -3.35
C ASP A 172 -3.21 -19.14 -2.39
N GLY A 173 -2.62 -19.52 -1.25
CA GLY A 173 -2.04 -18.60 -0.30
C GLY A 173 -1.29 -19.31 0.83
N TRP A 174 -0.72 -18.51 1.71
CA TRP A 174 0.03 -18.97 2.89
C TRP A 174 -0.39 -18.15 4.10
N VAL A 175 -0.42 -18.79 5.26
CA VAL A 175 -0.78 -18.14 6.52
C VAL A 175 0.13 -18.65 7.62
N TYR A 176 0.85 -17.74 8.25
CA TYR A 176 1.76 -18.06 9.33
C TYR A 176 1.44 -17.27 10.59
N ARG A 177 1.58 -17.91 11.74
CA ARG A 177 1.36 -17.31 13.06
C ARG A 177 2.63 -17.36 13.89
N PHE A 178 2.99 -16.24 14.48
CA PHE A 178 4.01 -16.13 15.51
C PHE A 178 3.35 -16.40 16.87
N PRO A 179 3.53 -17.56 17.49
CA PRO A 179 2.74 -17.99 18.65
C PRO A 179 2.94 -17.09 19.88
N ASN A 180 4.17 -16.61 20.11
CA ASN A 180 4.51 -15.77 21.26
C ASN A 180 3.74 -14.44 21.31
N THR A 181 3.28 -13.92 20.17
CA THR A 181 2.50 -12.69 20.08
C THR A 181 1.13 -12.90 19.43
N ASN A 182 0.81 -14.14 19.05
CA ASN A 182 -0.39 -14.47 18.30
C ASN A 182 -0.57 -13.56 17.07
N THR A 183 0.56 -13.13 16.47
CA THR A 183 0.56 -12.30 15.25
C THR A 183 0.43 -13.21 14.04
N THR A 184 -0.58 -12.97 13.19
CA THR A 184 -0.78 -13.72 11.95
C THR A 184 -0.41 -12.86 10.75
N ILE A 185 0.37 -13.42 9.82
CA ILE A 185 0.72 -12.79 8.55
C ILE A 185 0.29 -13.74 7.43
N LEU A 186 -0.53 -13.26 6.50
CA LEU A 186 -1.05 -14.07 5.41
C LEU A 186 -0.89 -13.42 4.04
N TYR A 187 -0.82 -14.27 3.03
CA TYR A 187 -0.91 -13.88 1.64
C TYR A 187 -1.96 -14.74 0.93
N TYR A 188 -2.77 -14.10 0.11
CA TYR A 188 -3.71 -14.75 -0.80
C TYR A 188 -3.49 -14.27 -2.24
N TRP A 189 -3.40 -15.23 -3.16
CA TRP A 189 -3.23 -14.95 -4.57
C TRP A 189 -4.53 -14.42 -5.20
N SER A 190 -4.51 -13.20 -5.67
CA SER A 190 -5.59 -12.60 -6.46
C SER A 190 -5.01 -11.58 -7.45
N ALA A 191 -4.62 -12.04 -8.61
CA ALA A 191 -3.90 -11.21 -9.59
C ALA A 191 -4.73 -10.06 -10.16
N SER A 192 -6.04 -10.20 -10.22
CA SER A 192 -6.96 -9.20 -10.74
C SER A 192 -7.75 -8.45 -9.66
N LEU A 193 -7.76 -8.96 -8.43
CA LEU A 193 -8.68 -8.54 -7.36
C LEU A 193 -10.17 -8.71 -7.69
N SER A 194 -10.47 -9.49 -8.71
CA SER A 194 -11.83 -9.87 -9.12
C SER A 194 -12.24 -11.20 -8.50
N ASP A 195 -13.53 -11.41 -8.33
CA ASP A 195 -14.10 -12.73 -8.02
C ASP A 195 -14.01 -13.62 -9.26
N LEU A 196 -13.30 -14.72 -9.15
CA LEU A 196 -13.06 -15.67 -10.23
C LEU A 196 -13.90 -16.94 -9.99
N VAL A 197 -14.86 -17.20 -10.87
CA VAL A 197 -15.79 -18.34 -10.75
C VAL A 197 -15.73 -19.19 -12.03
N PRO A 198 -15.41 -20.49 -11.96
CA PRO A 198 -15.52 -21.36 -13.13
C PRO A 198 -16.92 -21.31 -13.72
N ILE A 199 -17.05 -21.11 -15.04
CA ILE A 199 -18.37 -21.09 -15.72
C ILE A 199 -19.02 -22.49 -15.65
N ASN A 200 -18.22 -23.54 -15.82
CA ASN A 200 -18.63 -24.90 -15.55
C ASN A 200 -17.75 -25.52 -14.46
N GLY A 201 -18.27 -25.63 -13.24
CA GLY A 201 -17.52 -26.12 -12.08
C GLY A 201 -17.11 -27.60 -12.16
N THR A 202 -17.68 -28.38 -13.07
CA THR A 202 -17.34 -29.81 -13.28
C THR A 202 -16.23 -30.00 -14.32
N ASP A 203 -15.99 -29.00 -15.17
CA ASP A 203 -14.97 -29.04 -16.21
C ASP A 203 -13.75 -28.17 -15.81
N ARG A 204 -12.63 -28.82 -15.56
CA ARG A 204 -11.34 -28.12 -15.26
C ARG A 204 -10.83 -27.29 -16.45
N ALA A 205 -11.28 -27.58 -17.66
CA ALA A 205 -10.95 -26.83 -18.86
C ALA A 205 -11.96 -25.71 -19.16
N SER A 206 -12.93 -25.46 -18.27
CA SER A 206 -13.89 -24.36 -18.39
C SER A 206 -13.24 -23.01 -18.39
N ASP A 207 -13.87 -22.06 -19.09
CA ASP A 207 -13.60 -20.63 -18.90
C ASP A 207 -13.98 -20.19 -17.48
N VAL A 208 -13.39 -19.08 -17.05
CA VAL A 208 -13.57 -18.52 -15.72
C VAL A 208 -14.23 -17.15 -15.84
N ALA A 209 -15.40 -17.00 -15.26
CA ALA A 209 -16.04 -15.70 -15.11
C ALA A 209 -15.22 -14.82 -14.18
N MET A 210 -14.67 -13.76 -14.73
CA MET A 210 -13.92 -12.73 -14.00
C MET A 210 -14.86 -11.55 -13.71
N HIS A 211 -15.40 -11.51 -12.50
CA HIS A 211 -16.37 -10.49 -12.10
C HIS A 211 -15.67 -9.18 -11.75
N LEU A 212 -15.74 -8.19 -12.64
CA LEU A 212 -15.07 -6.90 -12.50
C LEU A 212 -15.66 -6.04 -11.38
N ASP A 213 -16.90 -6.30 -11.01
CA ASP A 213 -17.72 -5.50 -10.08
C ASP A 213 -17.71 -6.00 -8.64
N ARG A 214 -16.98 -7.06 -8.35
CA ARG A 214 -16.91 -7.59 -6.98
C ARG A 214 -15.55 -8.18 -6.62
N PRO A 215 -15.11 -7.97 -5.35
CA PRO A 215 -13.82 -8.47 -4.89
C PRO A 215 -13.81 -9.98 -4.71
N PRO A 216 -12.62 -10.61 -4.61
CA PRO A 216 -12.47 -12.05 -4.44
C PRO A 216 -13.32 -12.61 -3.29
N ALA A 217 -13.89 -13.80 -3.47
CA ALA A 217 -14.68 -14.49 -2.45
C ALA A 217 -13.90 -14.66 -1.14
N PHE A 218 -12.60 -14.93 -1.22
CA PHE A 218 -11.72 -15.03 -0.04
C PHE A 218 -11.71 -13.73 0.77
N LEU A 219 -11.53 -12.57 0.12
CA LEU A 219 -11.55 -11.28 0.79
C LEU A 219 -12.89 -11.01 1.47
N ARG A 220 -14.00 -11.26 0.77
CA ARG A 220 -15.36 -11.07 1.31
C ARG A 220 -15.62 -11.98 2.51
N ARG A 221 -15.13 -13.23 2.47
CA ARG A 221 -15.34 -14.23 3.52
C ARG A 221 -14.54 -13.92 4.80
N PHE A 222 -13.29 -13.48 4.66
CA PHE A 222 -12.36 -13.40 5.79
C PHE A 222 -12.04 -11.96 6.22
N LEU A 223 -12.67 -10.93 5.64
CA LEU A 223 -12.40 -9.53 5.98
C LEU A 223 -12.46 -9.24 7.49
N HIS A 224 -13.44 -9.84 8.18
CA HIS A 224 -13.65 -9.67 9.62
C HIS A 224 -12.51 -10.20 10.50
N ARG A 225 -11.59 -10.98 9.94
CA ARG A 225 -10.42 -11.51 10.63
C ARG A 225 -9.16 -10.66 10.46
N PHE A 226 -9.22 -9.61 9.64
CA PHE A 226 -8.05 -8.79 9.34
C PHE A 226 -8.02 -7.51 10.17
N ASP A 227 -6.85 -7.13 10.66
CA ASP A 227 -6.58 -5.84 11.31
C ASP A 227 -5.83 -4.90 10.36
N VAL A 228 -5.00 -5.45 9.47
CA VAL A 228 -4.33 -4.72 8.40
C VAL A 228 -4.52 -5.47 7.09
N LEU A 229 -4.98 -4.77 6.05
CA LEU A 229 -5.18 -5.32 4.72
C LEU A 229 -4.40 -4.50 3.69
N VAL A 230 -3.59 -5.18 2.89
CA VAL A 230 -2.85 -4.60 1.77
C VAL A 230 -3.32 -5.26 0.48
N LEU A 231 -3.89 -4.47 -0.41
CA LEU A 231 -4.31 -4.90 -1.75
C LEU A 231 -3.32 -4.43 -2.80
N ASN A 232 -3.07 -5.25 -3.83
CA ASN A 232 -2.35 -4.81 -5.02
C ASN A 232 -2.80 -5.57 -6.26
N THR A 233 -2.77 -4.91 -7.42
CA THR A 233 -2.96 -5.51 -8.74
C THR A 233 -2.29 -4.65 -9.80
N GLY A 234 -1.97 -5.22 -10.97
CA GLY A 234 -1.41 -4.44 -12.06
C GLY A 234 -0.95 -5.25 -13.26
N HIS A 235 0.14 -5.99 -13.16
CA HIS A 235 0.84 -6.60 -14.29
C HIS A 235 0.12 -7.77 -14.97
N HIS A 236 -0.92 -8.32 -14.35
CA HIS A 236 -1.77 -9.35 -14.95
C HIS A 236 -2.89 -8.78 -15.84
N TRP A 237 -3.11 -7.47 -15.83
CA TRP A 237 -4.10 -6.81 -16.66
C TRP A 237 -3.56 -6.58 -18.08
N ASN A 238 -3.48 -7.66 -18.85
CA ASN A 238 -3.16 -7.63 -20.28
C ASN A 238 -3.85 -8.79 -21.00
N ARG A 239 -4.10 -8.65 -22.30
CA ARG A 239 -4.85 -9.61 -23.12
C ARG A 239 -4.23 -11.02 -23.07
N GLY A 240 -2.91 -11.12 -23.14
CA GLY A 240 -2.22 -12.42 -23.07
C GLY A 240 -2.48 -13.17 -21.77
N LYS A 241 -2.50 -12.48 -20.63
CA LYS A 241 -2.82 -13.10 -19.33
C LYS A 241 -4.29 -13.46 -19.20
N LEU A 242 -5.20 -12.61 -19.67
CA LEU A 242 -6.64 -12.93 -19.67
C LEU A 242 -6.90 -14.20 -20.49
N THR A 243 -6.38 -14.28 -21.71
CA THR A 243 -6.53 -15.45 -22.57
C THR A 243 -5.89 -16.70 -21.97
N ALA A 244 -4.64 -16.60 -21.49
CA ALA A 244 -3.92 -17.73 -20.91
C ALA A 244 -4.62 -18.31 -19.66
N ASN A 245 -5.33 -17.47 -18.89
CA ASN A 245 -6.12 -17.90 -17.74
C ASN A 245 -7.58 -18.19 -18.08
N ARG A 246 -7.99 -18.04 -19.35
CA ARG A 246 -9.38 -18.21 -19.81
C ARG A 246 -10.36 -17.34 -19.02
N TRP A 247 -9.95 -16.11 -18.71
CA TRP A 247 -10.77 -15.15 -17.97
C TRP A 247 -11.71 -14.42 -18.92
N VAL A 248 -13.01 -14.61 -18.71
CA VAL A 248 -14.09 -13.91 -19.42
C VAL A 248 -14.65 -12.83 -18.49
N MET A 249 -14.58 -11.58 -18.92
CA MET A 249 -15.06 -10.46 -18.12
C MET A 249 -16.57 -10.51 -17.91
N HIS A 250 -17.00 -10.34 -16.66
CA HIS A 250 -18.40 -10.31 -16.26
C HIS A 250 -18.70 -9.07 -15.43
N VAL A 251 -19.89 -8.54 -15.58
CA VAL A 251 -20.46 -7.44 -14.79
C VAL A 251 -21.90 -7.80 -14.42
N ASN A 252 -22.30 -7.57 -13.18
CA ASN A 252 -23.64 -7.97 -12.68
C ASN A 252 -24.00 -9.44 -12.93
N GLY A 253 -23.00 -10.32 -12.86
CA GLY A 253 -23.19 -11.77 -13.03
C GLY A 253 -23.36 -12.25 -14.47
N LYS A 254 -23.23 -11.38 -15.47
CA LYS A 254 -23.36 -11.70 -16.90
C LYS A 254 -22.07 -11.39 -17.65
N PRO A 255 -21.79 -12.05 -18.79
CA PRO A 255 -20.70 -11.65 -19.67
C PRO A 255 -20.79 -10.15 -19.98
N ASN A 256 -19.62 -9.50 -20.01
CA ASN A 256 -19.55 -8.06 -20.28
C ASN A 256 -20.02 -7.72 -21.70
N ASP A 257 -20.97 -6.82 -21.81
CA ASP A 257 -21.51 -6.26 -23.07
C ASP A 257 -21.14 -4.78 -23.26
N ASN A 258 -20.45 -4.18 -22.29
CA ASN A 258 -19.96 -2.80 -22.38
C ASN A 258 -18.64 -2.75 -23.16
N LYS A 259 -18.68 -2.13 -24.35
CA LYS A 259 -17.53 -1.98 -25.25
C LYS A 259 -16.34 -1.24 -24.59
N GLU A 260 -16.60 -0.29 -23.69
CA GLU A 260 -15.54 0.43 -23.00
C GLU A 260 -14.72 -0.49 -22.10
N LEU A 261 -15.35 -1.51 -21.49
CA LEU A 261 -14.69 -2.49 -20.63
C LEU A 261 -13.99 -3.61 -21.41
N GLU A 262 -14.12 -3.66 -22.74
CA GLU A 262 -13.29 -4.55 -23.58
C GLU A 262 -11.81 -4.09 -23.59
N ASP A 263 -11.56 -2.79 -23.37
CA ASP A 263 -10.20 -2.29 -23.10
C ASP A 263 -9.77 -2.73 -21.69
N VAL A 264 -8.69 -3.49 -21.64
CA VAL A 264 -8.19 -4.08 -20.39
C VAL A 264 -7.79 -3.01 -19.36
N ARG A 265 -7.38 -1.82 -19.79
CA ARG A 265 -7.04 -0.69 -18.91
C ARG A 265 -8.30 -0.13 -18.25
N ASN A 266 -9.38 0.00 -19.01
CA ASN A 266 -10.67 0.45 -18.50
C ASN A 266 -11.28 -0.59 -17.56
N ALA A 267 -11.20 -1.89 -17.91
CA ALA A 267 -11.62 -2.98 -17.04
C ALA A 267 -10.84 -3.01 -15.72
N LYS A 268 -9.50 -2.82 -15.76
CA LYS A 268 -8.68 -2.66 -14.56
C LYS A 268 -9.14 -1.48 -13.71
N ASN A 269 -9.31 -0.31 -14.34
CA ASN A 269 -9.75 0.89 -13.65
C ASN A 269 -11.11 0.68 -12.97
N PHE A 270 -12.07 0.14 -13.70
CA PHE A 270 -13.41 -0.21 -13.19
C PHE A 270 -13.32 -1.15 -11.98
N THR A 271 -12.53 -2.22 -12.08
CA THR A 271 -12.37 -3.18 -10.99
C THR A 271 -11.73 -2.57 -9.75
N VAL A 272 -10.64 -1.80 -9.91
CA VAL A 272 -9.97 -1.13 -8.77
C VAL A 272 -10.93 -0.22 -8.04
N HIS A 273 -11.71 0.61 -8.75
CA HIS A 273 -12.70 1.49 -8.15
C HIS A 273 -13.82 0.72 -7.44
N ASN A 274 -14.29 -0.39 -8.01
CA ASN A 274 -15.32 -1.21 -7.36
C ASN A 274 -14.81 -1.89 -6.08
N VAL A 275 -13.60 -2.44 -6.11
CA VAL A 275 -12.98 -3.06 -4.93
C VAL A 275 -12.78 -2.04 -3.82
N VAL A 276 -12.27 -0.84 -4.14
CA VAL A 276 -12.07 0.23 -3.15
C VAL A 276 -13.40 0.72 -2.57
N ARG A 277 -14.40 0.97 -3.40
CA ARG A 277 -15.75 1.36 -2.93
C ARG A 277 -16.40 0.30 -2.05
N TRP A 278 -16.31 -0.97 -2.46
CA TRP A 278 -16.80 -2.07 -1.63
C TRP A 278 -16.08 -2.08 -0.29
N LEU A 279 -14.75 -1.99 -0.28
CA LEU A 279 -13.96 -2.01 0.94
C LEU A 279 -14.31 -0.83 1.86
N ASP A 280 -14.40 0.38 1.31
CA ASP A 280 -14.80 1.58 2.06
C ASP A 280 -16.17 1.42 2.72
N SER A 281 -17.12 0.79 2.03
CA SER A 281 -18.47 0.48 2.56
C SER A 281 -18.43 -0.51 3.73
N GLN A 282 -17.39 -1.33 3.87
CA GLN A 282 -17.25 -2.30 4.96
C GLN A 282 -16.59 -1.69 6.21
N LEU A 283 -15.80 -0.63 6.06
CA LEU A 283 -15.01 -0.06 7.15
C LEU A 283 -15.83 0.41 8.37
N PRO A 284 -17.05 0.96 8.23
CA PRO A 284 -17.89 1.31 9.40
C PRO A 284 -18.18 0.11 10.32
N SER A 285 -18.30 -1.10 9.74
CA SER A 285 -18.53 -2.34 10.49
C SER A 285 -17.23 -3.00 10.98
N HIS A 286 -16.08 -2.49 10.55
CA HIS A 286 -14.75 -3.02 10.88
C HIS A 286 -13.82 -1.91 11.40
N PRO A 287 -14.11 -1.28 12.55
CA PRO A 287 -13.42 -0.04 12.98
C PRO A 287 -11.93 -0.22 13.30
N ARG A 288 -11.46 -1.47 13.54
CA ARG A 288 -10.05 -1.75 13.78
C ARG A 288 -9.25 -1.98 12.49
N LEU A 289 -9.93 -2.28 11.38
CA LEU A 289 -9.29 -2.63 10.12
C LEU A 289 -8.65 -1.39 9.48
N LYS A 290 -7.34 -1.47 9.27
CA LYS A 290 -6.57 -0.50 8.47
C LYS A 290 -6.37 -1.06 7.07
N THR A 291 -6.80 -0.33 6.06
CA THR A 291 -6.79 -0.79 4.68
C THR A 291 -5.88 0.06 3.81
N PHE A 292 -5.08 -0.62 3.01
CA PHE A 292 -4.13 -0.01 2.10
C PHE A 292 -4.31 -0.57 0.70
N PHE A 293 -4.34 0.31 -0.30
CA PHE A 293 -4.14 -0.11 -1.68
C PHE A 293 -2.71 0.30 -2.08
N ARG A 294 -1.86 -0.70 -2.34
CA ARG A 294 -0.48 -0.48 -2.78
C ARG A 294 -0.47 -0.17 -4.27
N THR A 295 0.21 0.91 -4.64
CA THR A 295 0.41 1.32 -6.02
C THR A 295 1.21 0.30 -6.82
N ILE A 296 1.18 0.39 -8.14
CA ILE A 296 1.87 -0.55 -9.01
C ILE A 296 3.40 -0.48 -8.81
N SER A 297 4.05 -1.62 -8.71
CA SER A 297 5.51 -1.70 -8.77
C SER A 297 5.98 -1.50 -10.21
N PRO A 298 6.97 -0.65 -10.47
CA PRO A 298 7.49 -0.47 -11.81
C PRO A 298 8.21 -1.72 -12.33
N ARG A 299 8.38 -1.78 -13.64
CA ARG A 299 9.28 -2.70 -14.34
C ARG A 299 10.29 -1.88 -15.12
N HIS A 300 11.52 -2.35 -15.19
CA HIS A 300 12.65 -1.61 -15.79
C HIS A 300 13.31 -2.40 -16.91
N PHE A 301 12.58 -2.59 -18.02
CA PHE A 301 13.15 -3.17 -19.22
C PHE A 301 13.80 -2.07 -20.08
N HIS A 302 15.04 -2.26 -20.48
CA HIS A 302 15.76 -1.44 -21.46
C HIS A 302 15.93 -2.24 -22.75
N ASP A 303 15.90 -1.56 -23.87
CA ASP A 303 16.13 -2.13 -25.23
C ASP A 303 15.15 -3.26 -25.61
N GLY A 304 13.92 -3.21 -25.08
CA GLY A 304 12.88 -4.21 -25.34
C GLY A 304 11.91 -4.39 -24.17
N ASP A 305 11.18 -5.52 -24.18
CA ASP A 305 10.31 -5.95 -23.10
C ASP A 305 10.64 -7.42 -22.73
N TRP A 306 9.96 -8.03 -21.79
CA TRP A 306 10.18 -9.39 -21.31
C TRP A 306 10.24 -10.47 -22.41
N ASN A 307 9.57 -10.26 -23.54
CA ASN A 307 9.49 -11.19 -24.68
C ASN A 307 10.23 -10.70 -25.94
N THR A 308 10.90 -9.57 -25.90
CA THR A 308 11.62 -8.97 -27.03
C THR A 308 13.09 -8.70 -26.73
N GLY A 309 13.64 -9.38 -25.69
CA GLY A 309 15.06 -9.30 -25.33
C GLY A 309 15.41 -8.11 -24.43
N GLY A 310 14.42 -7.45 -23.82
CA GLY A 310 14.69 -6.37 -22.89
C GLY A 310 15.51 -6.81 -21.67
N THR A 311 16.36 -5.92 -21.16
CA THR A 311 17.32 -6.20 -20.08
C THR A 311 17.19 -5.19 -18.93
N CYS A 312 17.76 -5.53 -17.78
CA CYS A 312 17.92 -4.65 -16.61
C CYS A 312 19.26 -4.95 -15.92
N ASN A 313 20.33 -4.80 -16.65
CA ASN A 313 21.67 -5.18 -16.21
C ASN A 313 22.39 -4.07 -15.42
N ASN A 314 21.70 -2.98 -15.07
CA ASN A 314 22.26 -1.95 -14.22
C ASN A 314 22.60 -2.53 -12.84
N THR A 315 23.80 -2.23 -12.33
CA THR A 315 24.28 -2.61 -10.98
C THR A 315 24.65 -1.38 -10.14
N VAL A 316 24.53 -0.18 -10.72
CA VAL A 316 24.89 1.07 -10.03
C VAL A 316 23.62 1.65 -9.37
N PRO A 317 23.59 1.75 -8.04
CA PRO A 317 22.42 2.28 -7.35
C PRO A 317 22.13 3.74 -7.70
N LEU A 318 20.86 4.08 -7.76
CA LEU A 318 20.34 5.45 -7.87
C LEU A 318 20.77 6.20 -9.13
N THR A 319 21.05 5.52 -10.24
CA THR A 319 21.38 6.17 -11.52
C THR A 319 20.22 7.02 -12.06
N GLY A 320 18.97 6.66 -11.75
CA GLY A 320 17.75 7.43 -12.05
C GLY A 320 17.46 8.57 -11.09
N GLY A 321 18.36 8.85 -10.13
CA GLY A 321 18.16 9.83 -9.07
C GLY A 321 17.86 9.21 -7.71
N SER A 322 17.82 10.03 -6.67
CA SER A 322 17.64 9.58 -5.28
C SER A 322 16.41 10.15 -4.59
N GLU A 323 15.70 11.09 -5.21
CA GLU A 323 14.62 11.85 -4.56
C GLU A 323 13.30 11.76 -5.30
N VAL A 324 12.20 11.69 -4.53
CA VAL A 324 10.83 11.87 -5.00
C VAL A 324 10.28 13.14 -4.36
N LEU A 325 9.90 14.11 -5.19
CA LEU A 325 9.47 15.44 -4.75
C LEU A 325 7.99 15.72 -4.97
N GLN A 326 7.33 14.98 -5.87
CA GLN A 326 5.90 15.12 -6.15
C GLN A 326 5.04 14.67 -4.97
N ASP A 327 3.91 15.35 -4.80
CA ASP A 327 2.94 15.04 -3.76
C ASP A 327 1.92 13.97 -4.19
N GLU A 328 1.65 13.89 -5.50
CA GLU A 328 0.67 12.97 -6.08
C GLU A 328 1.34 11.68 -6.54
N SER A 329 0.63 10.56 -6.39
CA SER A 329 1.07 9.29 -6.93
C SER A 329 1.11 9.28 -8.45
N ILE A 330 2.09 8.60 -9.02
CA ILE A 330 2.13 8.34 -10.47
C ILE A 330 1.20 7.20 -10.89
N ASP A 331 0.72 6.37 -9.96
CA ASP A 331 -0.36 5.39 -10.20
C ASP A 331 -1.73 6.08 -10.08
N ARG A 332 -2.13 6.77 -11.16
CA ARG A 332 -3.37 7.54 -11.21
C ARG A 332 -4.63 6.71 -10.99
N VAL A 333 -4.60 5.42 -11.30
CA VAL A 333 -5.74 4.52 -11.10
C VAL A 333 -6.00 4.32 -9.61
N VAL A 334 -4.97 3.94 -8.86
CA VAL A 334 -5.09 3.74 -7.41
C VAL A 334 -5.38 5.07 -6.72
N GLU A 335 -4.65 6.12 -7.06
CA GLU A 335 -4.85 7.44 -6.47
C GLU A 335 -6.30 7.95 -6.63
N SER A 336 -6.85 7.85 -7.85
CA SER A 336 -8.23 8.27 -8.11
C SER A 336 -9.25 7.40 -7.37
N ALA A 337 -9.00 6.09 -7.27
CA ALA A 337 -9.91 5.16 -6.63
C ALA A 337 -10.02 5.38 -5.11
N VAL A 338 -8.91 5.70 -4.43
CA VAL A 338 -8.90 5.89 -2.97
C VAL A 338 -9.34 7.30 -2.55
N ARG A 339 -9.34 8.26 -3.47
CA ARG A 339 -9.71 9.65 -3.18
C ARG A 339 -11.12 9.74 -2.61
N GLY A 340 -11.24 10.39 -1.45
CA GLY A 340 -12.52 10.55 -0.74
C GLY A 340 -13.02 9.31 0.01
N THR A 341 -12.20 8.24 0.08
CA THR A 341 -12.50 7.02 0.86
C THR A 341 -11.61 6.93 2.10
N LYS A 342 -11.89 5.97 2.98
CA LYS A 342 -11.05 5.65 4.14
C LYS A 342 -9.93 4.64 3.81
N VAL A 343 -9.89 4.13 2.59
CA VAL A 343 -8.82 3.26 2.11
C VAL A 343 -7.58 4.12 1.86
N LYS A 344 -6.46 3.80 2.49
CA LYS A 344 -5.21 4.53 2.35
C LYS A 344 -4.43 4.06 1.13
N ILE A 345 -3.69 4.98 0.53
CA ILE A 345 -2.70 4.63 -0.49
C ILE A 345 -1.39 4.20 0.19
N LEU A 346 -0.84 3.06 -0.22
CA LEU A 346 0.55 2.69 0.05
C LEU A 346 1.34 2.96 -1.23
N ASP A 347 1.84 4.18 -1.37
CA ASP A 347 2.49 4.62 -2.60
C ASP A 347 3.95 4.21 -2.63
N ILE A 348 4.26 3.26 -3.52
CA ILE A 348 5.60 2.68 -3.70
C ILE A 348 6.14 2.88 -5.10
N THR A 349 5.35 3.39 -6.04
CA THR A 349 5.73 3.40 -7.45
C THR A 349 6.93 4.31 -7.69
N ALA A 350 6.84 5.59 -7.30
CA ALA A 350 7.90 6.57 -7.57
C ALA A 350 9.21 6.22 -6.85
N ILE A 351 9.13 5.77 -5.60
CA ILE A 351 10.31 5.37 -4.83
C ILE A 351 11.00 4.13 -5.42
N SER A 352 10.22 3.19 -5.96
CA SER A 352 10.74 1.99 -6.60
C SER A 352 11.28 2.28 -8.01
N GLN A 353 10.75 3.32 -8.69
CA GLN A 353 11.22 3.74 -10.01
C GLN A 353 12.71 4.14 -10.02
N LEU A 354 13.25 4.54 -8.88
CA LEU A 354 14.64 4.96 -8.73
C LEU A 354 15.62 3.79 -8.48
N ARG A 355 15.16 2.54 -8.53
CA ARG A 355 15.90 1.37 -8.05
C ARG A 355 15.99 0.24 -9.08
N ASP A 356 16.21 0.59 -10.35
CA ASP A 356 16.26 -0.35 -11.47
C ASP A 356 17.35 -1.44 -11.28
N GLU A 357 18.41 -1.15 -10.55
CA GLU A 357 19.51 -2.07 -10.23
C GLU A 357 19.12 -3.24 -9.30
N ALA A 358 17.96 -3.14 -8.60
CA ALA A 358 17.56 -4.10 -7.59
C ALA A 358 16.66 -5.25 -8.11
N HIS A 359 16.48 -5.34 -9.43
CA HIS A 359 15.75 -6.45 -10.05
C HIS A 359 16.57 -7.72 -10.13
N MET A 360 15.88 -8.84 -10.31
CA MET A 360 16.54 -10.15 -10.49
C MET A 360 17.38 -10.25 -11.75
N SER A 361 17.00 -9.51 -12.81
CA SER A 361 17.67 -9.53 -14.10
C SER A 361 17.83 -10.97 -14.66
N GLY A 362 18.99 -11.33 -15.18
CA GLY A 362 19.30 -12.69 -15.65
C GLY A 362 19.69 -13.69 -14.55
N TYR A 363 19.70 -13.28 -13.28
CA TYR A 363 20.20 -14.11 -12.15
C TYR A 363 19.15 -15.00 -11.50
N SER A 364 18.32 -15.67 -12.24
CA SER A 364 17.39 -16.66 -11.71
C SER A 364 18.10 -17.96 -11.31
N ILE A 365 17.58 -18.68 -10.28
CA ILE A 365 18.05 -20.05 -9.95
C ILE A 365 17.92 -21.01 -11.13
N ARG A 366 16.98 -20.75 -12.03
CA ARG A 366 16.80 -21.46 -13.30
C ARG A 366 16.83 -20.45 -14.45
N PRO A 367 17.99 -19.93 -14.77
CA PRO A 367 18.10 -18.93 -15.82
C PRO A 367 17.65 -19.52 -17.15
N THR A 368 16.73 -18.85 -17.82
CA THR A 368 16.41 -19.14 -19.22
C THR A 368 17.22 -18.17 -20.05
N GLN A 369 18.04 -18.70 -20.97
CA GLN A 369 18.93 -17.90 -21.80
C GLN A 369 18.12 -16.82 -22.55
N GLY A 370 18.57 -15.58 -22.44
CA GLY A 370 17.95 -14.41 -23.10
C GLY A 370 16.67 -13.89 -22.42
N ILE A 371 16.25 -14.44 -21.27
CA ILE A 371 15.11 -13.93 -20.52
C ILE A 371 15.58 -13.26 -19.22
N ASN A 372 15.26 -11.99 -19.05
CA ASN A 372 15.50 -11.22 -17.85
C ASN A 372 14.19 -11.01 -17.07
N ASP A 373 14.26 -11.07 -15.74
CA ASP A 373 13.16 -10.67 -14.86
C ASP A 373 13.42 -9.26 -14.33
N CYS A 374 12.88 -8.28 -15.05
CA CYS A 374 12.97 -6.86 -14.72
C CYS A 374 11.67 -6.32 -14.08
N LEU A 375 10.89 -7.22 -13.51
CA LEU A 375 9.66 -6.94 -12.79
C LEU A 375 9.78 -7.28 -11.31
N HIS A 376 10.29 -8.48 -11.00
CA HIS A 376 10.45 -8.90 -9.61
C HIS A 376 11.76 -8.40 -9.03
N TRP A 377 11.77 -8.21 -7.73
CA TRP A 377 12.88 -7.63 -6.97
C TRP A 377 13.71 -8.73 -6.30
N CYS A 378 14.98 -8.46 -6.09
CA CYS A 378 15.77 -9.27 -5.18
C CYS A 378 15.28 -9.11 -3.73
N LEU A 379 15.38 -10.17 -2.96
CA LEU A 379 15.15 -10.15 -1.51
C LEU A 379 16.40 -10.68 -0.77
N PRO A 380 16.90 -9.91 0.23
CA PRO A 380 16.51 -8.57 0.69
C PRO A 380 16.56 -7.51 -0.40
N GLY A 381 15.74 -6.45 -0.29
CA GLY A 381 15.76 -5.35 -1.25
C GLY A 381 14.58 -4.39 -1.16
N VAL A 382 14.17 -3.85 -2.29
CA VAL A 382 13.13 -2.80 -2.37
C VAL A 382 11.80 -3.17 -1.67
N PRO A 383 11.29 -4.41 -1.71
CA PRO A 383 10.07 -4.78 -0.97
C PRO A 383 10.18 -4.64 0.55
N ASP A 384 11.39 -4.68 1.13
CA ASP A 384 11.58 -4.45 2.57
C ASP A 384 11.19 -3.01 2.93
N THR A 385 11.54 -2.06 2.06
CA THR A 385 11.11 -0.65 2.21
C THR A 385 9.60 -0.48 2.07
N TRP A 386 8.92 -1.24 1.20
CA TRP A 386 7.45 -1.20 1.15
C TRP A 386 6.83 -1.60 2.48
N ASN A 387 7.44 -2.56 3.18
CA ASN A 387 7.01 -2.98 4.50
C ASN A 387 7.33 -1.95 5.58
N GLU A 388 8.49 -1.27 5.51
CA GLU A 388 8.79 -0.15 6.42
C GLU A 388 7.73 0.96 6.28
N LEU A 389 7.36 1.33 5.05
CA LEU A 389 6.30 2.31 4.77
C LEU A 389 4.94 1.87 5.32
N LEU A 390 4.60 0.60 5.17
CA LEU A 390 3.37 0.04 5.75
C LEU A 390 3.41 0.12 7.28
N ILE A 391 4.50 -0.34 7.89
CA ILE A 391 4.67 -0.39 9.36
C ILE A 391 4.65 1.01 9.97
N ALA A 392 5.15 2.01 9.30
CA ALA A 392 5.08 3.40 9.75
C ALA A 392 3.65 3.94 9.84
N GLN A 393 2.69 3.35 9.12
CA GLN A 393 1.31 3.82 8.99
C GLN A 393 0.26 2.98 9.73
N ILE A 394 0.65 1.84 10.33
CA ILE A 394 -0.26 0.93 11.06
C ILE A 394 -0.22 1.08 12.58
#